data_ac1eabed7db370856a6507f2f87bc552
#
_entry.id   ac1eabed7db370856a6507f2f87bc552
#
_cell.length_a   1.000
_cell.length_b   1.000
_cell.length_c   1.000
_cell.angle_alpha   90.00
_cell.angle_beta   90.00
_cell.angle_gamma   90.00
#
_symmetry.space_group_name_H-M   'P 1'
#
loop_
_entity.id
_entity.type
_entity.pdbx_description
1 polymer ?
#
loop_
_entity_poly.entity_id
_entity_poly.type
_entity_poly.pdbx_seq_one_letter_code
_entity_poly.pdbx_strand_id
1 'polypeptide(L)'
;MMQFSVAPWRVLSKENMEICSRYARLHEQMGDYILECARNSAQTGEPIVRNMEYAYPHQGFEECKDQFMLGSRFLVAPMVKKGTVREVWLPKGIWRDDQGKKIRGPKSLTIEVPLDRLPYYERIK
;
A
#
# COMPACT_ATOMS: atom_id res chain seq x y z
N MET A 1 2.05 12.24 -0.14
CA MET A 1 2.29 13.20 -1.24
C MET A 1 3.70 12.94 -1.78
N MET A 2 3.84 12.64 -3.06
CA MET A 2 5.15 12.60 -3.70
C MET A 2 5.53 14.02 -4.11
N GLN A 3 6.58 14.56 -3.50
CA GLN A 3 7.12 15.86 -3.87
C GLN A 3 8.47 15.65 -4.54
N PHE A 4 8.56 16.00 -5.81
CA PHE A 4 9.83 15.99 -6.53
C PHE A 4 10.44 17.40 -6.50
N SER A 5 11.56 17.56 -5.81
CA SER A 5 12.35 18.78 -5.86
C SER A 5 13.15 18.93 -7.16
N VAL A 6 13.32 17.84 -7.91
CA VAL A 6 13.99 17.77 -9.19
C VAL A 6 13.18 16.89 -10.14
N ALA A 7 13.15 17.26 -11.42
CA ALA A 7 12.48 16.46 -12.44
C ALA A 7 13.14 15.06 -12.54
N PRO A 8 12.37 13.96 -12.39
CA PRO A 8 12.92 12.61 -12.37
C PRO A 8 13.80 12.27 -13.58
N TRP A 9 13.42 12.73 -14.78
CA TRP A 9 14.16 12.50 -16.03
C TRP A 9 15.54 13.17 -16.09
N ARG A 10 15.86 14.06 -15.15
CA ARG A 10 17.18 14.70 -15.05
C ARG A 10 18.15 13.94 -14.18
N VAL A 11 17.68 13.09 -13.28
CA VAL A 11 18.51 12.49 -12.23
C VAL A 11 18.43 10.97 -12.18
N LEU A 12 17.38 10.36 -12.74
CA LEU A 12 17.20 8.93 -12.70
C LEU A 12 17.73 8.23 -13.95
N SER A 13 18.20 7.01 -13.79
CA SER A 13 18.48 6.10 -14.91
C SER A 13 17.20 5.79 -15.68
N LYS A 14 17.34 5.31 -16.92
CA LYS A 14 16.19 4.91 -17.75
C LYS A 14 15.31 3.87 -17.06
N GLU A 15 15.91 2.86 -16.42
CA GLU A 15 15.22 1.83 -15.66
C GLU A 15 14.40 2.42 -14.52
N ASN A 16 15.02 3.27 -13.70
CA ASN A 16 14.31 3.92 -12.59
C ASN A 16 13.21 4.88 -13.06
N MET A 17 13.37 5.49 -14.22
CA MET A 17 12.34 6.30 -14.86
C MET A 17 11.10 5.47 -15.25
N GLU A 18 11.32 4.28 -15.78
CA GLU A 18 10.23 3.36 -16.13
C GLU A 18 9.44 2.94 -14.88
N ILE A 19 10.14 2.65 -13.78
CA ILE A 19 9.52 2.35 -12.47
C ILE A 19 8.70 3.55 -11.99
N CYS A 20 9.27 4.75 -11.97
CA CYS A 20 8.56 5.98 -11.58
C CYS A 20 7.31 6.22 -12.43
N SER A 21 7.41 6.07 -13.74
CA SER A 21 6.28 6.25 -14.67
C SER A 21 5.16 5.26 -14.38
N ARG A 22 5.49 3.99 -14.11
CA ARG A 22 4.51 2.96 -13.76
C ARG A 22 3.75 3.32 -12.48
N TYR A 23 4.44 3.75 -11.44
CA TYR A 23 3.78 4.13 -10.18
C TYR A 23 3.06 5.46 -10.24
N ALA A 24 3.49 6.40 -11.07
CA ALA A 24 2.72 7.62 -11.35
C ALA A 24 1.37 7.30 -12.00
N ARG A 25 1.35 6.38 -12.97
CA ARG A 25 0.10 5.89 -13.58
C ARG A 25 -0.78 5.12 -12.59
N LEU A 26 -0.18 4.29 -11.73
CA LEU A 26 -0.94 3.62 -10.67
C LEU A 26 -1.59 4.64 -9.73
N HIS A 27 -0.87 5.69 -9.35
CA HIS A 27 -1.42 6.78 -8.54
C HIS A 27 -2.59 7.49 -9.24
N GLU A 28 -2.48 7.76 -10.54
CA GLU A 28 -3.56 8.33 -11.35
C GLU A 28 -4.79 7.41 -11.35
N GLN A 29 -4.61 6.10 -11.58
CA GLN A 29 -5.68 5.11 -11.54
C GLN A 29 -6.37 5.01 -10.17
N MET A 30 -5.65 5.29 -9.08
CA MET A 30 -6.19 5.32 -7.72
C MET A 30 -6.88 6.66 -7.38
N GLY A 31 -6.84 7.64 -8.28
CA GLY A 31 -7.32 9.01 -8.03
C GLY A 31 -8.76 9.08 -7.57
N ASP A 32 -9.66 8.36 -8.22
CA ASP A 32 -11.09 8.34 -7.85
C ASP A 32 -11.30 7.75 -6.45
N TYR A 33 -10.60 6.66 -6.14
CA TYR A 33 -10.66 6.07 -4.81
C TYR A 33 -10.08 6.98 -3.72
N ILE A 34 -8.97 7.65 -3.99
CA ILE A 34 -8.36 8.61 -3.06
C ILE A 34 -9.32 9.79 -2.84
N LEU A 35 -9.99 10.27 -3.88
CA LEU A 35 -10.98 11.34 -3.79
C LEU A 35 -12.21 10.90 -2.97
N GLU A 36 -12.68 9.67 -3.15
CA GLU A 36 -13.73 9.07 -2.32
C GLU A 36 -13.32 9.04 -0.84
N CYS A 37 -12.11 8.55 -0.55
CA CYS A 37 -11.56 8.56 0.81
C CYS A 37 -11.47 9.96 1.40
N ALA A 38 -11.06 10.96 0.61
CA ALA A 38 -10.98 12.36 1.04
C ALA A 38 -12.36 12.95 1.37
N ARG A 39 -13.37 12.68 0.54
CA ARG A 39 -14.75 13.10 0.79
C ARG A 39 -15.31 12.46 2.07
N ASN A 40 -15.08 11.16 2.24
CA ASN A 40 -15.48 10.45 3.46
C ASN A 40 -14.77 11.02 4.70
N SER A 41 -13.47 11.29 4.60
CA SER A 41 -12.68 11.90 5.67
C SER A 41 -13.21 13.29 6.07
N ALA A 42 -13.61 14.11 5.09
CA ALA A 42 -14.19 15.42 5.34
C ALA A 42 -15.54 15.35 6.07
N GLN A 43 -16.31 14.28 5.87
CA GLN A 43 -17.63 14.11 6.49
C GLN A 43 -17.57 13.43 7.88
N THR A 44 -16.65 12.47 8.04
CA THR A 44 -16.63 11.58 9.20
C THR A 44 -15.46 11.81 10.15
N GLY A 45 -14.40 12.51 9.69
CA GLY A 45 -13.13 12.63 10.40
C GLY A 45 -12.21 11.39 10.27
N GLU A 46 -12.66 10.34 9.58
CA GLU A 46 -11.88 9.12 9.39
C GLU A 46 -10.60 9.38 8.58
N PRO A 47 -9.41 8.99 9.05
CA PRO A 47 -8.16 9.22 8.32
C PRO A 47 -8.12 8.41 7.01
N ILE A 48 -7.51 9.00 5.97
CA ILE A 48 -7.32 8.34 4.68
C ILE A 48 -6.26 7.23 4.81
N VAL A 49 -5.13 7.56 5.45
CA VAL A 49 -4.08 6.59 5.80
C VAL A 49 -4.27 6.17 7.25
N ARG A 50 -4.40 4.88 7.49
CA ARG A 50 -4.72 4.31 8.82
C ARG A 50 -3.63 3.32 9.22
N ASN A 51 -3.17 3.39 10.45
CA ASN A 51 -2.34 2.30 10.96
C ASN A 51 -3.16 1.01 11.11
N MET A 52 -2.46 -0.11 11.21
CA MET A 52 -3.14 -1.41 11.22
C MET A 52 -3.98 -1.62 12.48
N GLU A 53 -3.50 -1.20 13.66
CA GLU A 53 -4.25 -1.32 14.90
C GLU A 53 -5.51 -0.46 14.93
N TYR A 54 -5.47 0.74 14.30
CA TYR A 54 -6.65 1.57 14.14
C TYR A 54 -7.73 0.90 13.27
N ALA A 55 -7.31 0.30 12.16
CA ALA A 55 -8.24 -0.33 11.20
C ALA A 55 -8.73 -1.72 11.67
N TYR A 56 -7.91 -2.43 12.43
CA TYR A 56 -8.16 -3.80 12.91
C TYR A 56 -7.73 -3.95 14.37
N PRO A 57 -8.44 -3.28 15.31
CA PRO A 57 -8.05 -3.29 16.72
C PRO A 57 -8.09 -4.70 17.32
N HIS A 58 -7.18 -4.95 18.24
CA HIS A 58 -7.09 -6.22 18.99
C HIS A 58 -6.83 -7.47 18.10
N GLN A 59 -6.18 -7.29 16.94
CA GLN A 59 -5.80 -8.41 16.08
C GLN A 59 -4.28 -8.63 16.01
N GLY A 60 -3.52 -8.05 16.95
CA GLY A 60 -2.07 -8.23 17.06
C GLY A 60 -1.27 -7.24 16.20
N PHE A 61 -1.85 -6.09 15.87
CA PHE A 61 -1.19 -5.06 15.06
C PHE A 61 -0.60 -3.89 15.86
N GLU A 62 -0.54 -3.97 17.19
CA GLU A 62 -0.11 -2.89 18.08
C GLU A 62 1.32 -2.40 17.76
N GLU A 63 2.21 -3.34 17.39
CA GLU A 63 3.60 -3.03 17.01
C GLU A 63 3.85 -2.97 15.50
N CYS A 64 2.80 -3.09 14.69
CA CYS A 64 2.90 -3.08 13.23
C CYS A 64 3.08 -1.64 12.71
N LYS A 65 4.32 -1.28 12.33
CA LYS A 65 4.70 0.07 11.87
C LYS A 65 5.12 0.13 10.40
N ASP A 66 5.13 -1.01 9.72
CA ASP A 66 5.71 -1.16 8.38
C ASP A 66 4.68 -1.52 7.29
N GLN A 67 3.41 -1.51 7.65
CA GLN A 67 2.28 -1.62 6.72
C GLN A 67 1.10 -0.78 7.22
N PHE A 68 0.23 -0.36 6.32
CA PHE A 68 -0.88 0.52 6.64
C PHE A 68 -2.08 0.28 5.71
N MET A 69 -3.24 0.78 6.11
CA MET A 69 -4.42 0.83 5.24
C MET A 69 -4.52 2.18 4.53
N LEU A 70 -4.80 2.13 3.23
CA LEU A 70 -5.25 3.28 2.46
C LEU A 70 -6.78 3.18 2.34
N GLY A 71 -7.47 4.06 3.06
CA GLY A 71 -8.90 3.93 3.29
C GLY A 71 -9.26 2.63 4.01
N SER A 72 -10.40 2.04 3.66
CA SER A 72 -10.86 0.76 4.19
C SER A 72 -10.57 -0.44 3.27
N ARG A 73 -10.07 -0.20 2.05
CA ARG A 73 -10.02 -1.21 1.00
C ARG A 73 -8.62 -1.71 0.67
N PHE A 74 -7.60 -0.88 0.75
CA PHE A 74 -6.25 -1.28 0.39
C PHE A 74 -5.32 -1.36 1.59
N LEU A 75 -4.62 -2.49 1.73
CA LEU A 75 -3.48 -2.65 2.62
C LEU A 75 -2.22 -2.46 1.79
N VAL A 76 -1.32 -1.59 2.25
CA VAL A 76 -0.05 -1.27 1.58
C VAL A 76 1.10 -1.70 2.48
N ALA A 77 2.05 -2.43 1.91
CA ALA A 77 3.17 -3.01 2.64
C ALA A 77 4.51 -2.67 1.96
N PRO A 78 4.99 -1.41 2.04
CA PRO A 78 6.22 -0.99 1.38
C PRO A 78 7.44 -1.65 2.00
N MET A 79 8.52 -1.83 1.22
CA MET A 79 9.80 -2.25 1.75
C MET A 79 10.45 -1.10 2.53
N VAL A 80 10.57 -1.26 3.84
CA VAL A 80 11.13 -0.24 4.75
C VAL A 80 12.51 -0.61 5.30
N LYS A 81 13.03 -1.78 4.94
CA LYS A 81 14.36 -2.28 5.34
C LYS A 81 15.18 -2.66 4.11
N LYS A 82 16.50 -2.65 4.23
CA LYS A 82 17.38 -3.20 3.19
C LYS A 82 17.11 -4.68 2.99
N GLY A 83 16.99 -5.11 1.74
CA GLY A 83 16.72 -6.50 1.36
C GLY A 83 15.66 -6.60 0.29
N THR A 84 15.31 -7.82 -0.05
CA THR A 84 14.30 -8.16 -1.07
C THR A 84 13.18 -9.03 -0.53
N VAL A 85 13.17 -9.31 0.77
CA VAL A 85 12.17 -10.17 1.41
C VAL A 85 11.55 -9.45 2.58
N ARG A 86 10.23 -9.51 2.70
CA ARG A 86 9.53 -9.00 3.87
C ARG A 86 8.36 -9.91 4.27
N GLU A 87 7.98 -9.79 5.53
CA GLU A 87 6.76 -10.37 6.06
C GLU A 87 5.60 -9.38 5.95
N VAL A 88 4.42 -9.87 5.55
CA VAL A 88 3.17 -9.11 5.49
C VAL A 88 2.10 -9.85 6.27
N TRP A 89 1.40 -9.14 7.13
CA TRP A 89 0.33 -9.67 7.96
C TRP A 89 -1.02 -9.21 7.43
N LEU A 90 -1.79 -10.15 6.87
CA LEU A 90 -3.13 -9.87 6.38
C LEU A 90 -4.16 -10.07 7.50
N PRO A 91 -5.04 -9.10 7.76
CA PRO A 91 -6.16 -9.26 8.67
C PRO A 91 -7.21 -10.24 8.15
N LYS A 92 -8.17 -10.58 8.98
CA LYS A 92 -9.33 -11.40 8.59
C LYS A 92 -10.04 -10.80 7.37
N GLY A 93 -10.32 -11.63 6.38
CA GLY A 93 -10.99 -11.25 5.14
C GLY A 93 -10.44 -11.99 3.92
N ILE A 94 -10.93 -11.62 2.75
CA ILE A 94 -10.41 -12.10 1.46
C ILE A 94 -9.71 -10.94 0.78
N TRP A 95 -8.45 -11.14 0.42
CA TRP A 95 -7.56 -10.15 -0.15
C TRP A 95 -7.12 -10.56 -1.54
N ARG A 96 -6.90 -9.60 -2.40
CA ARG A 96 -6.28 -9.78 -3.72
C ARG A 96 -4.99 -8.98 -3.75
N ASP A 97 -3.87 -9.64 -4.02
CA ASP A 97 -2.57 -8.97 -4.11
C ASP A 97 -2.39 -8.18 -5.42
N ASP A 98 -1.28 -7.46 -5.51
CA ASP A 98 -0.88 -6.67 -6.70
C ASP A 98 -0.67 -7.53 -7.96
N GLN A 99 -0.57 -8.85 -7.81
CA GLN A 99 -0.45 -9.81 -8.93
C GLN A 99 -1.77 -10.52 -9.25
N GLY A 100 -2.86 -10.16 -8.57
CA GLY A 100 -4.20 -10.71 -8.80
C GLY A 100 -4.52 -12.00 -8.03
N LYS A 101 -3.62 -12.51 -7.20
CA LYS A 101 -3.80 -13.72 -6.41
C LYS A 101 -4.73 -13.45 -5.23
N LYS A 102 -5.71 -14.33 -5.03
CA LYS A 102 -6.61 -14.27 -3.87
C LYS A 102 -6.00 -14.98 -2.66
N ILE A 103 -6.06 -14.33 -1.52
CA ILE A 103 -5.50 -14.83 -0.26
C ILE A 103 -6.54 -14.63 0.84
N ARG A 104 -6.75 -15.66 1.65
CA ARG A 104 -7.65 -15.60 2.81
C ARG A 104 -6.83 -15.32 4.07
N GLY A 105 -7.18 -14.25 4.76
CA GLY A 105 -6.67 -13.93 6.11
C GLY A 105 -7.57 -14.45 7.24
N PRO A 106 -7.11 -14.41 8.50
CA PRO A 106 -5.83 -13.84 8.90
C PRO A 106 -4.65 -14.72 8.47
N LYS A 107 -3.56 -14.10 7.99
CA LYS A 107 -2.37 -14.84 7.53
C LYS A 107 -1.13 -13.96 7.52
N SER A 108 0.00 -14.52 7.96
CA SER A 108 1.32 -13.99 7.70
C SER A 108 1.89 -14.57 6.40
N LEU A 109 2.51 -13.74 5.58
CA LEU A 109 3.09 -14.07 4.29
C LEU A 109 4.52 -13.56 4.24
N THR A 110 5.45 -14.44 3.86
CA THR A 110 6.79 -14.01 3.45
C THR A 110 6.80 -13.84 1.95
N ILE A 111 7.09 -12.64 1.47
CA ILE A 111 7.06 -12.31 0.05
C ILE A 111 8.37 -11.71 -0.43
N GLU A 112 8.71 -11.93 -1.70
CA GLU A 112 9.78 -11.22 -2.38
C GLU A 112 9.29 -9.86 -2.85
N VAL A 113 10.08 -8.83 -2.56
CA VAL A 113 9.80 -7.44 -2.93
C VAL A 113 11.06 -6.87 -3.61
N PRO A 114 11.23 -7.11 -4.90
CA PRO A 114 12.30 -6.46 -5.67
C PRO A 114 12.09 -4.94 -5.70
N LEU A 115 13.12 -4.20 -6.10
CA LEU A 115 13.14 -2.74 -6.07
C LEU A 115 11.98 -2.08 -6.83
N ASP A 116 11.48 -2.76 -7.83
CA ASP A 116 10.41 -2.28 -8.72
C ASP A 116 9.00 -2.69 -8.26
N ARG A 117 8.85 -3.30 -7.08
CA ARG A 117 7.55 -3.76 -6.57
C ARG A 117 7.15 -3.03 -5.29
N LEU A 118 5.93 -2.50 -5.28
CA LEU A 118 5.22 -2.05 -4.09
C LEU A 118 4.09 -3.04 -3.79
N PRO A 119 4.21 -3.92 -2.80
CA PRO A 119 3.13 -4.83 -2.45
C PRO A 119 1.93 -4.08 -1.89
N TYR A 120 0.76 -4.34 -2.46
CA TYR A 120 -0.51 -3.90 -1.92
C TYR A 120 -1.57 -4.99 -2.08
N TYR A 121 -2.58 -4.93 -1.24
CA TYR A 121 -3.65 -5.93 -1.19
C TYR A 121 -4.99 -5.23 -1.15
N GLU A 122 -5.85 -5.58 -2.08
CA GLU A 122 -7.22 -5.09 -2.09
C GLU A 122 -8.12 -6.03 -1.31
N ARG A 123 -8.88 -5.51 -0.36
CA ARG A 123 -9.90 -6.26 0.35
C ARG A 123 -11.10 -6.49 -0.55
N ILE A 124 -11.43 -7.75 -0.82
CA ILE A 124 -12.57 -8.14 -1.65
C ILE A 124 -13.80 -8.43 -0.79
N LYS A 125 -13.58 -9.00 0.42
CA LYS A 125 -14.66 -9.37 1.34
C LYS A 125 -14.23 -9.39 2.80
#